data_53d54202502d90460b2e331257fea00e
#
_entry.id   53d54202502d90460b2e331257fea00e
#
_cell.length_a   1.000
_cell.length_b   1.000
_cell.length_c   1.000
_cell.angle_alpha   90.00
_cell.angle_beta   90.00
_cell.angle_gamma   90.00
#
_symmetry.space_group_name_H-M   'P 1'
#
loop_
_entity.id
_entity.type
_entity.pdbx_description
1 polymer ?
#
loop_
_entity_poly.entity_id
_entity_poly.type
_entity_poly.pdbx_seq_one_letter_code
_entity_poly.pdbx_strand_id
1 'polypeptide(L)'
;FKVDRGVYTLDVDSKVDDKPKVENTKISTDSKAAYVVSSLTDNVVPAKDDDFVNFGNYSDIKNIVKSKKFYPVFITGLSGNGKTLAVTQACAEGKREMIRCNITIEADEDDLLGGYRLKDGQTVWQNGPVIEAMERGAVLLLDEIDLASNKIMCLQPILEGSGVYVKKINKFVAPKLGFNR
;
A
#
# COMPACT_ATOMS: atom_id res chain seq x y z
N PHE A 1 48.65 -31.65 -15.96
CA PHE A 1 48.36 -30.31 -15.48
C PHE A 1 47.36 -30.41 -14.33
N LYS A 2 47.86 -30.27 -13.10
CA LYS A 2 47.03 -30.10 -11.89
C LYS A 2 46.67 -28.65 -11.79
N VAL A 3 45.38 -28.34 -11.72
CA VAL A 3 44.89 -27.01 -11.39
C VAL A 3 44.58 -27.00 -9.89
N ASP A 4 45.42 -26.28 -9.12
CA ASP A 4 45.19 -26.05 -7.69
C ASP A 4 44.05 -25.05 -7.54
N ARG A 5 43.03 -25.44 -6.78
CA ARG A 5 41.98 -24.52 -6.32
C ARG A 5 42.54 -23.66 -5.19
N GLY A 6 42.74 -22.38 -5.47
CA GLY A 6 43.13 -21.42 -4.46
C GLY A 6 42.04 -21.26 -3.40
N VAL A 7 42.42 -21.54 -2.16
CA VAL A 7 41.67 -21.20 -0.98
C VAL A 7 42.04 -19.76 -0.62
N TYR A 8 41.09 -18.84 -0.67
CA TYR A 8 41.28 -17.47 -0.18
C TYR A 8 40.89 -17.41 1.29
N THR A 9 41.85 -17.28 2.19
CA THR A 9 41.64 -16.89 3.56
C THR A 9 41.65 -15.36 3.65
N LEU A 10 40.59 -14.78 4.19
CA LEU A 10 40.54 -13.37 4.54
C LEU A 10 41.16 -13.21 5.93
N ASP A 11 42.33 -12.56 5.98
CA ASP A 11 42.89 -12.11 7.25
C ASP A 11 42.05 -10.93 7.78
N VAL A 12 41.38 -11.19 8.92
CA VAL A 12 40.66 -10.19 9.68
C VAL A 12 41.52 -9.73 10.82
N ASP A 13 42.47 -8.82 10.55
CA ASP A 13 43.14 -8.03 11.57
C ASP A 13 43.32 -6.58 11.09
N SER A 14 42.32 -5.78 11.36
CA SER A 14 42.49 -4.34 11.53
C SER A 14 41.48 -3.82 12.53
N LYS A 15 41.97 -3.46 13.70
CA LYS A 15 41.25 -2.72 14.73
C LYS A 15 40.71 -1.41 14.15
N VAL A 16 39.42 -1.21 14.25
CA VAL A 16 38.81 0.11 14.25
C VAL A 16 37.94 0.21 15.49
N ASP A 17 38.43 0.93 16.47
CA ASP A 17 37.68 1.47 17.57
C ASP A 17 36.80 2.61 17.01
N ASP A 18 35.51 2.43 16.97
CA ASP A 18 34.55 3.51 17.22
C ASP A 18 33.15 2.88 17.36
N LYS A 19 32.68 2.77 18.58
CA LYS A 19 31.32 2.38 18.90
C LYS A 19 30.49 3.66 19.04
N PRO A 20 29.48 3.91 18.20
CA PRO A 20 28.45 4.86 18.58
C PRO A 20 27.62 4.25 19.72
N LYS A 21 27.49 5.01 20.81
CA LYS A 21 26.58 4.74 21.91
C LYS A 21 25.16 4.55 21.39
N VAL A 22 24.63 3.34 21.46
CA VAL A 22 23.21 3.09 21.27
C VAL A 22 22.52 3.42 22.59
N GLU A 23 21.80 4.51 22.64
CA GLU A 23 20.84 4.77 23.71
C GLU A 23 19.78 3.70 23.70
N ASN A 24 19.67 2.95 24.81
CA ASN A 24 18.60 1.99 25.05
C ASN A 24 17.27 2.73 25.21
N THR A 25 16.56 2.94 24.13
CA THR A 25 15.14 3.24 24.17
C THR A 25 14.41 1.94 24.49
N LYS A 26 13.77 1.88 25.64
CA LYS A 26 12.93 0.75 26.07
C LYS A 26 11.82 0.56 25.05
N ILE A 27 11.96 -0.50 24.25
CA ILE A 27 10.90 -0.96 23.35
C ILE A 27 9.86 -1.64 24.24
N SER A 28 8.69 -1.00 24.35
CA SER A 28 7.51 -1.64 24.92
C SER A 28 7.12 -2.82 24.05
N THR A 29 7.10 -4.01 24.64
CA THR A 29 6.64 -5.26 24.02
C THR A 29 5.12 -5.25 23.88
N ASP A 30 4.58 -4.48 22.95
CA ASP A 30 3.28 -4.72 22.36
C ASP A 30 3.50 -5.16 20.91
N SER A 31 3.41 -6.46 20.71
CA SER A 31 3.58 -7.12 19.41
C SER A 31 2.37 -6.86 18.49
N LYS A 32 2.18 -5.62 18.09
CA LYS A 32 1.45 -5.30 16.86
C LYS A 32 2.50 -5.23 15.77
N ALA A 33 2.49 -6.20 14.87
CA ALA A 33 3.31 -6.19 13.67
C ALA A 33 3.20 -4.80 13.04
N ALA A 34 4.29 -4.03 13.10
CA ALA A 34 4.33 -2.71 12.50
C ALA A 34 4.28 -2.92 10.99
N TYR A 35 3.14 -2.58 10.39
CA TYR A 35 2.99 -2.59 8.95
C TYR A 35 3.81 -1.44 8.39
N VAL A 36 4.95 -1.75 7.84
CA VAL A 36 5.70 -0.78 7.05
C VAL A 36 5.09 -0.78 5.67
N VAL A 37 4.09 0.07 5.47
CA VAL A 37 3.65 0.39 4.13
C VAL A 37 4.77 1.25 3.54
N SER A 38 5.56 0.70 2.64
CA SER A 38 6.61 1.44 1.96
C SER A 38 5.97 2.62 1.25
N SER A 39 6.34 3.84 1.60
CA SER A 39 5.89 5.11 1.04
C SER A 39 4.57 5.71 1.53
N LEU A 40 3.76 5.05 2.35
CA LEU A 40 2.62 5.72 2.94
C LEU A 40 3.05 6.39 4.24
N THR A 41 2.89 7.69 4.30
CA THR A 41 3.04 8.49 5.52
C THR A 41 1.99 8.05 6.54
N ASP A 42 2.26 8.21 7.83
CA ASP A 42 1.31 7.89 8.91
C ASP A 42 -0.03 8.60 8.75
N ASN A 43 -0.03 9.73 8.04
CA ASN A 43 -1.24 10.46 7.71
C ASN A 43 -1.69 10.14 6.29
N VAL A 44 -2.65 9.25 6.16
CA VAL A 44 -3.26 8.83 4.89
C VAL A 44 -4.51 9.64 4.51
N VAL A 45 -4.88 10.66 5.29
CA VAL A 45 -5.90 11.65 4.91
C VAL A 45 -5.22 12.72 4.08
N PRO A 46 -5.61 12.90 2.80
CA PRO A 46 -4.99 13.90 1.94
C PRO A 46 -5.17 15.31 2.46
N ALA A 47 -4.21 16.19 2.17
CA ALA A 47 -4.36 17.61 2.42
C ALA A 47 -5.40 18.20 1.46
N LYS A 48 -6.20 19.16 1.98
CA LYS A 48 -7.13 19.90 1.13
C LYS A 48 -6.35 20.92 0.30
N ASP A 49 -6.69 20.99 -0.97
CA ASP A 49 -6.23 22.03 -1.88
C ASP A 49 -7.26 23.15 -1.91
N ASP A 50 -6.90 24.36 -1.45
CA ASP A 50 -7.81 25.49 -1.37
C ASP A 50 -8.02 26.16 -2.75
N ASP A 51 -7.13 25.95 -3.70
CA ASP A 51 -7.23 26.44 -5.06
C ASP A 51 -8.03 25.52 -5.99
N PHE A 52 -8.51 24.37 -5.45
CA PHE A 52 -9.26 23.40 -6.21
C PHE A 52 -10.60 23.96 -6.67
N VAL A 53 -10.84 23.91 -7.97
CA VAL A 53 -12.12 24.27 -8.59
C VAL A 53 -12.88 23.00 -8.96
N ASN A 54 -14.14 22.93 -8.58
CA ASN A 54 -15.01 21.79 -8.93
C ASN A 54 -15.18 21.66 -10.44
N PHE A 55 -14.97 20.47 -10.96
CA PHE A 55 -15.12 20.19 -12.39
C PHE A 55 -15.73 18.79 -12.61
N GLY A 56 -16.31 18.58 -13.79
CA GLY A 56 -16.88 17.28 -14.19
C GLY A 56 -17.84 16.72 -13.15
N ASN A 57 -17.71 15.44 -12.85
CA ASN A 57 -18.57 14.71 -11.92
C ASN A 57 -18.05 14.75 -10.45
N TYR A 58 -17.33 15.80 -10.07
CA TYR A 58 -16.75 15.92 -8.73
C TYR A 58 -17.79 15.77 -7.62
N SER A 59 -18.98 16.33 -7.80
CA SER A 59 -20.07 16.25 -6.80
C SER A 59 -20.48 14.80 -6.52
N ASP A 60 -20.50 13.95 -7.55
CA ASP A 60 -20.86 12.54 -7.42
C ASP A 60 -19.77 11.78 -6.69
N ILE A 61 -18.51 11.99 -7.05
CA ILE A 61 -17.34 11.41 -6.36
C ILE A 61 -17.38 11.79 -4.88
N LYS A 62 -17.60 13.07 -4.57
CA LYS A 62 -17.67 13.57 -3.21
C LYS A 62 -18.81 12.92 -2.40
N ASN A 63 -19.98 12.75 -2.99
CA ASN A 63 -21.13 12.10 -2.36
C ASN A 63 -20.85 10.62 -2.09
N ILE A 64 -20.23 9.92 -3.03
CA ILE A 64 -19.85 8.52 -2.87
C ILE A 64 -18.84 8.37 -1.73
N VAL A 65 -17.77 9.16 -1.72
CA VAL A 65 -16.75 9.15 -0.67
C VAL A 65 -17.34 9.45 0.70
N LYS A 66 -18.25 10.43 0.80
CA LYS A 66 -18.94 10.79 2.06
C LYS A 66 -19.91 9.73 2.54
N SER A 67 -20.54 8.96 1.64
CA SER A 67 -21.53 7.95 2.00
C SER A 67 -20.98 6.83 2.87
N LYS A 68 -19.68 6.58 2.82
CA LYS A 68 -18.99 5.45 3.49
C LYS A 68 -19.56 4.07 3.11
N LYS A 69 -20.33 4.00 2.04
CA LYS A 69 -20.84 2.75 1.50
C LYS A 69 -19.88 2.23 0.45
N PHE A 70 -19.82 0.92 0.36
CA PHE A 70 -19.10 0.30 -0.74
C PHE A 70 -19.76 0.67 -2.07
N TYR A 71 -19.00 1.31 -2.94
CA TYR A 71 -19.43 1.69 -4.29
C TYR A 71 -18.22 1.75 -5.21
N PRO A 72 -18.04 0.77 -6.11
CA PRO A 72 -16.95 0.81 -7.07
C PRO A 72 -17.20 1.89 -8.12
N VAL A 73 -16.18 2.71 -8.37
CA VAL A 73 -16.24 3.81 -9.33
C VAL A 73 -15.13 3.66 -10.36
N PHE A 74 -15.49 3.70 -11.63
CA PHE A 74 -14.52 3.73 -12.71
C PHE A 74 -14.51 5.13 -13.34
N ILE A 75 -13.38 5.83 -13.22
CA ILE A 75 -13.20 7.18 -13.72
C ILE A 75 -12.30 7.12 -14.96
N THR A 76 -12.85 7.49 -16.11
CA THR A 76 -12.13 7.52 -17.38
C THR A 76 -11.99 8.94 -17.91
N GLY A 77 -10.99 9.17 -18.73
CA GLY A 77 -10.74 10.45 -19.36
C GLY A 77 -9.26 10.63 -19.75
N LEU A 78 -8.96 11.66 -20.51
CA LEU A 78 -7.60 11.97 -20.98
C LEU A 78 -6.63 12.15 -19.81
N SER A 79 -5.35 11.87 -20.05
CA SER A 79 -4.28 12.16 -19.08
C SER A 79 -4.25 13.67 -18.79
N GLY A 80 -3.92 14.04 -17.55
CA GLY A 80 -3.87 15.43 -17.11
C GLY A 80 -5.23 16.07 -16.79
N ASN A 81 -6.36 15.38 -16.97
CA ASN A 81 -7.70 15.94 -16.70
C ASN A 81 -8.09 15.97 -15.21
N GLY A 82 -7.14 15.83 -14.30
CA GLY A 82 -7.38 15.97 -12.86
C GLY A 82 -8.17 14.84 -12.19
N LYS A 83 -8.30 13.66 -12.82
CA LYS A 83 -9.04 12.51 -12.24
C LYS A 83 -8.60 12.16 -10.82
N THR A 84 -7.30 11.95 -10.65
CA THR A 84 -6.69 11.63 -9.37
C THR A 84 -6.85 12.77 -8.36
N LEU A 85 -6.70 14.02 -8.81
CA LEU A 85 -6.88 15.21 -8.00
C LEU A 85 -8.31 15.31 -7.45
N ALA A 86 -9.31 15.01 -8.28
CA ALA A 86 -10.72 15.05 -7.87
C ALA A 86 -10.99 14.05 -6.74
N VAL A 87 -10.47 12.80 -6.83
CA VAL A 87 -10.64 11.81 -5.78
C VAL A 87 -9.89 12.23 -4.51
N THR A 88 -8.66 12.71 -4.64
CA THR A 88 -7.85 13.21 -3.53
C THR A 88 -8.56 14.32 -2.78
N GLN A 89 -9.09 15.31 -3.50
CA GLN A 89 -9.83 16.43 -2.91
C GLN A 89 -11.13 15.99 -2.24
N ALA A 90 -11.86 15.04 -2.84
CA ALA A 90 -13.07 14.48 -2.24
C ALA A 90 -12.76 13.77 -0.90
N CYS A 91 -11.66 13.03 -0.84
CA CYS A 91 -11.19 12.39 0.38
C CYS A 91 -10.74 13.42 1.43
N ALA A 92 -10.01 14.46 1.04
CA ALA A 92 -9.59 15.55 1.91
C ALA A 92 -10.79 16.26 2.55
N GLU A 93 -11.76 16.68 1.74
CA GLU A 93 -12.97 17.32 2.23
C GLU A 93 -13.88 16.40 3.05
N GLY A 94 -13.89 15.11 2.72
CA GLY A 94 -14.61 14.08 3.47
C GLY A 94 -13.89 13.63 4.74
N LYS A 95 -12.66 14.10 4.98
CA LYS A 95 -11.76 13.61 6.04
C LYS A 95 -11.64 12.09 6.02
N ARG A 96 -11.48 11.53 4.82
CA ARG A 96 -11.37 10.10 4.58
C ARG A 96 -9.93 9.72 4.29
N GLU A 97 -9.48 8.66 4.92
CA GLU A 97 -8.22 8.04 4.54
C GLU A 97 -8.27 7.58 3.10
N MET A 98 -7.20 7.79 2.36
CA MET A 98 -7.06 7.35 0.99
C MET A 98 -5.73 6.65 0.80
N ILE A 99 -5.77 5.46 0.26
CA ILE A 99 -4.58 4.70 -0.12
C ILE A 99 -4.55 4.64 -1.64
N ARG A 100 -3.50 5.22 -2.22
CA ARG A 100 -3.28 5.21 -3.67
C ARG A 100 -2.30 4.12 -4.03
N CYS A 101 -2.65 3.34 -5.03
CA CYS A 101 -1.79 2.33 -5.62
C CYS A 101 -1.68 2.59 -7.13
N ASN A 102 -0.48 2.89 -7.61
CA ASN A 102 -0.22 3.00 -9.04
C ASN A 102 -0.03 1.60 -9.61
N ILE A 103 -0.87 1.26 -10.58
CA ILE A 103 -0.78 -0.02 -11.27
C ILE A 103 0.24 0.09 -12.39
N THR A 104 1.06 -0.93 -12.53
CA THR A 104 2.01 -1.10 -13.61
C THR A 104 1.79 -2.45 -14.29
N ILE A 105 2.38 -2.64 -15.46
CA ILE A 105 2.32 -3.92 -16.17
C ILE A 105 2.92 -5.08 -15.38
N GLU A 106 3.81 -4.79 -14.45
CA GLU A 106 4.50 -5.78 -13.60
C GLU A 106 3.77 -6.03 -12.28
N ALA A 107 2.83 -5.16 -11.91
CA ALA A 107 2.10 -5.27 -10.65
C ALA A 107 1.48 -6.66 -10.48
N ASP A 108 1.71 -7.26 -9.32
CA ASP A 108 1.27 -8.62 -9.02
C ASP A 108 0.53 -8.72 -7.67
N GLU A 109 0.16 -9.95 -7.29
CA GLU A 109 -0.54 -10.21 -6.03
C GLU A 109 0.28 -9.76 -4.81
N ASP A 110 1.60 -9.90 -4.85
CA ASP A 110 2.48 -9.54 -3.73
C ASP A 110 2.58 -8.03 -3.53
N ASP A 111 2.50 -7.27 -4.61
CA ASP A 111 2.50 -5.81 -4.56
C ASP A 111 1.15 -5.27 -4.05
N LEU A 112 0.06 -5.94 -4.40
CA LEU A 112 -1.29 -5.49 -4.11
C LEU A 112 -1.80 -5.98 -2.76
N LEU A 113 -1.71 -7.28 -2.49
CA LEU A 113 -2.22 -7.89 -1.26
C LEU A 113 -1.16 -7.95 -0.17
N GLY A 114 0.11 -8.08 -0.54
CA GLY A 114 1.23 -8.18 0.38
C GLY A 114 2.06 -9.42 0.18
N GLY A 115 3.24 -9.39 0.75
CA GLY A 115 4.24 -10.45 0.60
C GLY A 115 5.16 -10.57 1.80
N TYR A 116 5.97 -11.61 1.78
CA TYR A 116 7.02 -11.78 2.77
C TYR A 116 8.19 -10.86 2.47
N ARG A 117 8.70 -10.18 3.50
CA ARG A 117 9.86 -9.30 3.44
C ARG A 117 10.85 -9.69 4.52
N LEU A 118 12.14 -9.52 4.24
CA LEU A 118 13.20 -9.72 5.21
C LEU A 118 13.36 -8.44 6.04
N LYS A 119 13.14 -8.54 7.35
CA LYS A 119 13.33 -7.43 8.29
C LYS A 119 14.10 -7.94 9.50
N ASP A 120 15.22 -7.29 9.84
CA ASP A 120 16.08 -7.64 10.98
C ASP A 120 16.48 -9.13 11.02
N GLY A 121 16.76 -9.71 9.84
CA GLY A 121 17.14 -11.12 9.68
C GLY A 121 15.98 -12.12 9.80
N GLN A 122 14.74 -11.64 9.95
CA GLN A 122 13.55 -12.47 10.03
C GLN A 122 12.64 -12.24 8.81
N THR A 123 11.99 -13.31 8.37
CA THR A 123 10.97 -13.21 7.33
C THR A 123 9.65 -12.84 7.96
N VAL A 124 9.13 -11.64 7.63
CA VAL A 124 7.86 -11.13 8.15
C VAL A 124 6.89 -10.89 7.00
N TRP A 125 5.60 -11.07 7.26
CA TRP A 125 4.56 -10.69 6.33
C TRP A 125 4.35 -9.17 6.39
N GLN A 126 4.26 -8.53 5.23
CA GLN A 126 3.90 -7.13 5.08
C GLN A 126 2.64 -7.01 4.24
N ASN A 127 1.60 -6.36 4.78
CA ASN A 127 0.39 -6.09 4.01
C ASN A 127 0.69 -5.18 2.82
N GLY A 128 0.02 -5.44 1.71
CA GLY A 128 -0.01 -4.54 0.57
C GLY A 128 -1.09 -3.46 0.71
N PRO A 129 -1.08 -2.47 -0.19
CA PRO A 129 -1.97 -1.31 -0.13
C PRO A 129 -3.46 -1.68 -0.15
N VAL A 130 -3.82 -2.75 -0.82
CA VAL A 130 -5.22 -3.21 -0.90
C VAL A 130 -5.70 -3.75 0.44
N ILE A 131 -4.93 -4.64 1.06
CA ILE A 131 -5.26 -5.19 2.38
C ILE A 131 -5.27 -4.09 3.43
N GLU A 132 -4.32 -3.18 3.38
CA GLU A 132 -4.26 -2.02 4.27
C GLU A 132 -5.52 -1.15 4.16
N ALA A 133 -5.95 -0.84 2.93
CA ALA A 133 -7.17 -0.08 2.70
C ALA A 133 -8.42 -0.79 3.23
N MET A 134 -8.52 -2.11 3.02
CA MET A 134 -9.63 -2.91 3.53
C MET A 134 -9.67 -2.93 5.06
N GLU A 135 -8.53 -3.15 5.71
CA GLU A 135 -8.44 -3.22 7.18
C GLU A 135 -8.67 -1.85 7.85
N ARG A 136 -8.32 -0.75 7.19
CA ARG A 136 -8.55 0.62 7.69
C ARG A 136 -9.94 1.15 7.38
N GLY A 137 -10.61 0.61 6.37
CA GLY A 137 -11.86 1.17 5.84
C GLY A 137 -11.61 2.44 5.04
N ALA A 138 -10.44 2.53 4.40
CA ALA A 138 -10.01 3.67 3.60
C ALA A 138 -10.59 3.63 2.19
N VAL A 139 -10.48 4.73 1.46
CA VAL A 139 -10.71 4.78 0.02
C VAL A 139 -9.48 4.22 -0.69
N LEU A 140 -9.66 3.17 -1.48
CA LEU A 140 -8.60 2.62 -2.32
C LEU A 140 -8.67 3.24 -3.72
N LEU A 141 -7.63 3.94 -4.11
CA LEU A 141 -7.47 4.49 -5.46
C LEU A 141 -6.47 3.65 -6.26
N LEU A 142 -6.97 2.90 -7.24
CA LEU A 142 -6.15 2.20 -8.20
C LEU A 142 -5.93 3.10 -9.41
N ASP A 143 -4.75 3.67 -9.52
CA ASP A 143 -4.40 4.59 -10.61
C ASP A 143 -3.75 3.82 -11.76
N GLU A 144 -3.95 4.28 -13.00
CA GLU A 144 -3.44 3.66 -14.23
C GLU A 144 -3.89 2.19 -14.40
N ILE A 145 -5.12 1.87 -14.02
CA ILE A 145 -5.66 0.50 -14.04
C ILE A 145 -5.69 -0.12 -15.44
N ASP A 146 -5.66 0.67 -16.47
CA ASP A 146 -5.58 0.26 -17.87
C ASP A 146 -4.22 -0.36 -18.26
N LEU A 147 -3.17 -0.13 -17.47
CA LEU A 147 -1.88 -0.78 -17.64
C LEU A 147 -1.83 -2.20 -17.04
N ALA A 148 -2.87 -2.58 -16.31
CA ALA A 148 -2.90 -3.82 -15.57
C ALA A 148 -2.78 -5.07 -16.44
N SER A 149 -1.98 -6.02 -16.00
CA SER A 149 -1.94 -7.37 -16.56
C SER A 149 -2.98 -8.28 -15.89
N ASN A 150 -3.14 -9.51 -16.40
CA ASN A 150 -4.03 -10.51 -15.78
C ASN A 150 -3.65 -10.89 -14.34
N LYS A 151 -2.48 -10.50 -13.87
CA LYS A 151 -2.02 -10.78 -12.50
C LYS A 151 -2.88 -10.08 -11.43
N ILE A 152 -3.59 -9.01 -11.80
CA ILE A 152 -4.47 -8.29 -10.87
C ILE A 152 -5.84 -8.97 -10.65
N MET A 153 -6.09 -10.13 -11.24
CA MET A 153 -7.34 -10.86 -11.02
C MET A 153 -7.59 -11.23 -9.54
N CYS A 154 -6.55 -11.19 -8.70
CA CYS A 154 -6.69 -11.29 -7.24
C CYS A 154 -7.61 -10.19 -6.65
N LEU A 155 -7.80 -9.06 -7.35
CA LEU A 155 -8.68 -7.98 -6.92
C LEU A 155 -10.16 -8.23 -7.21
N GLN A 156 -10.51 -9.19 -8.06
CA GLN A 156 -11.90 -9.42 -8.48
C GLN A 156 -12.87 -9.58 -7.30
N PRO A 157 -12.65 -10.45 -6.30
CA PRO A 157 -13.57 -10.59 -5.18
C PRO A 157 -13.73 -9.28 -4.39
N ILE A 158 -12.64 -8.55 -4.30
CA ILE A 158 -12.62 -7.26 -3.62
C ILE A 158 -13.46 -6.24 -4.39
N LEU A 159 -13.36 -6.17 -5.70
CA LEU A 159 -14.16 -5.26 -6.55
C LEU A 159 -15.66 -5.61 -6.56
N GLU A 160 -16.01 -6.84 -6.23
CA GLU A 160 -17.38 -7.31 -6.06
C GLU A 160 -17.96 -7.03 -4.65
N GLY A 161 -17.19 -6.46 -3.74
CA GLY A 161 -17.63 -6.17 -2.38
C GLY A 161 -17.32 -7.25 -1.35
N SER A 162 -16.69 -8.34 -1.79
CA SER A 162 -16.32 -9.45 -0.94
C SER A 162 -14.95 -9.25 -0.29
N GLY A 163 -14.65 -10.09 0.71
CA GLY A 163 -13.29 -10.22 1.22
C GLY A 163 -12.40 -11.05 0.31
N VAL A 164 -11.13 -11.07 0.62
CA VAL A 164 -10.12 -11.85 -0.10
C VAL A 164 -9.43 -12.84 0.83
N TYR A 165 -9.19 -14.04 0.32
CA TYR A 165 -8.40 -15.04 1.02
C TYR A 165 -6.93 -14.94 0.61
N VAL A 166 -6.10 -14.50 1.53
CA VAL A 166 -4.65 -14.36 1.32
C VAL A 166 -3.98 -15.71 1.58
N LYS A 167 -3.71 -16.46 0.53
CA LYS A 167 -3.21 -17.83 0.58
C LYS A 167 -1.89 -17.97 1.35
N LYS A 168 -0.98 -17.02 1.17
CA LYS A 168 0.37 -17.05 1.76
C LYS A 168 0.37 -17.03 3.28
N ILE A 169 -0.62 -16.40 3.90
CA ILE A 169 -0.78 -16.33 5.37
C ILE A 169 -1.99 -17.09 5.87
N ASN A 170 -2.68 -17.79 4.98
CA ASN A 170 -3.87 -18.59 5.33
C ASN A 170 -4.95 -17.78 6.08
N LYS A 171 -5.18 -16.53 5.64
CA LYS A 171 -6.08 -15.60 6.33
C LYS A 171 -7.12 -15.04 5.35
N PHE A 172 -8.38 -15.02 5.78
CA PHE A 172 -9.42 -14.28 5.09
C PHE A 172 -9.49 -12.85 5.62
N VAL A 173 -9.44 -11.86 4.73
CA VAL A 173 -9.55 -10.44 5.05
C VAL A 173 -10.87 -9.92 4.51
N ALA A 174 -11.73 -9.46 5.39
CA ALA A 174 -12.99 -8.82 5.04
C ALA A 174 -12.85 -7.29 5.06
N PRO A 175 -13.52 -6.57 4.16
CA PRO A 175 -13.49 -5.11 4.16
C PRO A 175 -14.20 -4.55 5.38
N LYS A 176 -13.57 -3.58 6.06
CA LYS A 176 -14.22 -2.83 7.13
C LYS A 176 -15.23 -1.82 6.56
N LEU A 177 -16.17 -1.42 7.42
CA LEU A 177 -17.12 -0.36 7.10
C LEU A 177 -16.38 0.92 6.69
N GLY A 178 -16.79 1.49 5.58
CA GLY A 178 -16.16 2.68 5.03
C GLY A 178 -15.19 2.40 3.89
N PHE A 179 -14.80 1.15 3.66
CA PHE A 179 -13.96 0.80 2.52
C PHE A 179 -14.67 1.11 1.21
N ASN A 180 -14.12 2.03 0.43
CA ASN A 180 -14.59 2.43 -0.90
C ASN A 180 -13.48 2.20 -1.92
N ARG A 181 -13.87 1.86 -3.14
CA ARG A 181 -12.97 1.54 -4.27
C ARG A 181 -13.39 2.28 -5.52
#